data_90e052302f9b9b8f3649930d5a000356
#
_entry.id   90e052302f9b9b8f3649930d5a000356
#
_cell.length_a   1.000
_cell.length_b   1.000
_cell.length_c   1.000
_cell.angle_alpha   90.00
_cell.angle_beta   90.00
_cell.angle_gamma   90.00
#
_symmetry.space_group_name_H-M   'P 1'
#
loop_
_entity.id
_entity.type
_entity.pdbx_description
1 polymer ?
#
loop_
_entity_poly.entity_id
_entity_poly.type
_entity_poly.pdbx_seq_one_letter_code
_entity_poly.pdbx_strand_id
1 'polypeptide(L)' 'MSPLAEALVAELSDRPRHFGELVEAHMQTPWREFLLAWGEVRAADVLGRDDEGRYLVRTAAATR' A
#
# COMPACT_ATOMS: atom_id res chain seq x y z
N MET A 1 11.76 0.26 -6.28
CA MET A 1 10.90 0.15 -5.10
C MET A 1 11.49 -0.92 -4.19
N SER A 2 11.51 -0.67 -2.89
CA SER A 2 12.09 -1.63 -1.94
C SER A 2 11.24 -2.90 -1.85
N PRO A 3 11.82 -4.01 -1.35
CA PRO A 3 11.02 -5.22 -1.16
C PRO A 3 9.81 -5.02 -0.26
N LEU A 4 9.94 -4.19 0.78
CA LEU A 4 8.81 -3.91 1.64
C LEU A 4 7.72 -3.14 0.91
N ALA A 5 8.11 -2.15 0.10
CA ALA A 5 7.15 -1.39 -0.69
C ALA A 5 6.44 -2.31 -1.68
N GLU A 6 7.17 -3.23 -2.29
CA GLU A 6 6.55 -4.19 -3.20
C GLU A 6 5.57 -5.10 -2.48
N ALA A 7 5.90 -5.49 -1.25
CA ALA A 7 4.99 -6.30 -0.45
C ALA A 7 3.71 -5.54 -0.14
N LEU A 8 3.82 -4.25 0.17
CA LEU A 8 2.64 -3.43 0.43
C LEU A 8 1.76 -3.33 -0.81
N VAL A 9 2.37 -3.14 -1.97
CA VAL A 9 1.62 -3.09 -3.22
C VAL A 9 0.90 -4.41 -3.46
N ALA A 10 1.59 -5.53 -3.21
CA ALA A 10 0.99 -6.84 -3.42
C ALA A 10 -0.21 -7.06 -2.50
N GLU A 11 -0.10 -6.63 -1.23
CA GLU A 11 -1.21 -6.77 -0.30
C GLU A 11 -2.41 -5.95 -0.73
N LEU A 12 -2.17 -4.73 -1.18
CA LEU A 12 -3.25 -3.86 -1.62
C LEU A 12 -3.82 -4.30 -2.97
N SER A 13 -3.01 -4.97 -3.78
CA SER A 13 -3.51 -5.54 -5.04
C SER A 13 -4.42 -6.73 -4.78
N ASP A 14 -4.18 -7.44 -3.67
CA ASP A 14 -5.01 -8.58 -3.30
C ASP A 14 -6.41 -8.12 -2.88
N ARG A 15 -6.47 -7.07 -2.06
CA ARG A 15 -7.74 -6.47 -1.66
C ARG A 15 -7.49 -5.11 -1.02
N PRO A 16 -8.50 -4.24 -1.05
CA PRO A 16 -8.37 -2.93 -0.37
C PRO A 16 -8.21 -3.11 1.14
N ARG A 17 -7.45 -2.22 1.76
CA ARG A 17 -7.19 -2.27 3.21
C ARG A 17 -7.11 -0.87 3.77
N HIS A 18 -7.53 -0.72 5.02
CA HIS A 18 -7.28 0.52 5.75
C HIS A 18 -5.81 0.60 6.12
N PHE A 19 -5.31 1.81 6.27
CA PHE A 19 -3.91 2.01 6.64
C PHE A 19 -3.58 1.29 7.94
N GLY A 20 -4.49 1.32 8.92
CA GLY A 20 -4.27 0.62 10.19
C GLY A 20 -4.07 -0.88 10.01
N GLU A 21 -4.76 -1.47 9.03
CA GLU A 21 -4.58 -2.90 8.76
C GLU A 21 -3.19 -3.18 8.22
N LEU A 22 -2.66 -2.28 7.39
CA LEU A 22 -1.30 -2.42 6.89
C LEU A 22 -0.29 -2.31 8.02
N VAL A 23 -0.50 -1.36 8.92
CA VAL A 23 0.37 -1.19 10.08
C VAL A 23 0.37 -2.45 10.92
N GLU A 24 -0.81 -3.00 11.20
CA GLU A 24 -0.91 -4.21 12.00
C GLU A 24 -0.22 -5.40 11.34
N ALA A 25 -0.34 -5.50 10.04
CA ALA A 25 0.28 -6.62 9.32
C ALA A 25 1.80 -6.55 9.34
N HIS A 26 2.34 -5.37 9.62
CA HIS A 26 3.79 -5.16 9.60
C HIS A 26 4.33 -4.68 10.95
N MET A 27 3.70 -5.13 12.04
CA MET A 27 4.10 -4.72 13.38
C MET A 27 5.53 -5.11 13.73
N GLN A 28 6.07 -6.11 13.07
CA GLN A 28 7.45 -6.54 13.31
C GLN A 28 8.48 -5.70 12.56
N THR A 29 8.02 -4.86 11.65
CA THR A 29 8.90 -4.01 10.87
C THR A 29 9.14 -2.71 11.64
N PRO A 30 10.40 -2.23 11.72
CA PRO A 30 10.65 -0.94 12.35
C PRO A 30 9.81 0.14 11.68
N TRP A 31 9.22 1.00 12.51
CA TRP A 31 8.28 2.02 12.04
C TRP A 31 8.88 2.90 10.94
N ARG A 32 10.14 3.28 11.13
CA ARG A 32 10.80 4.15 10.15
C ARG A 32 10.88 3.47 8.79
N GLU A 33 11.22 2.18 8.79
CA GLU A 33 11.33 1.45 7.53
C GLU A 33 9.97 1.30 6.86
N PHE A 34 8.93 1.05 7.66
CA PHE A 34 7.59 0.98 7.13
C PHE A 34 7.19 2.30 6.47
N LEU A 35 7.45 3.42 7.13
CA LEU A 35 7.08 4.72 6.58
C LEU A 35 7.85 5.05 5.31
N LEU A 36 9.12 4.66 5.24
CA LEU A 36 9.90 4.87 4.02
C LEU A 36 9.31 4.08 2.86
N ALA A 37 8.95 2.81 3.12
CA ALA A 37 8.34 1.98 2.10
C ALA A 37 6.99 2.55 1.67
N TRP A 38 6.19 2.99 2.63
CA TRP A 38 4.89 3.60 2.33
C TRP A 38 5.08 4.85 1.46
N GLY A 39 6.10 5.64 1.76
CA GLY A 39 6.41 6.80 0.94
C GLY A 39 6.73 6.43 -0.50
N GLU A 40 7.45 5.32 -0.69
CA GLU A 40 7.74 4.84 -2.04
C GLU A 40 6.47 4.45 -2.79
N VAL A 41 5.55 3.77 -2.10
CA VAL A 41 4.29 3.38 -2.72
C VAL A 41 3.49 4.61 -3.13
N ARG A 42 3.44 5.61 -2.24
CA ARG A 42 2.73 6.85 -2.54
C ARG A 42 3.37 7.59 -3.71
N ALA A 43 4.69 7.62 -3.75
CA ALA A 43 5.41 8.31 -4.81
C ALA A 43 5.21 7.64 -6.17
N ALA A 44 4.92 6.35 -6.18
CA ALA A 44 4.67 5.63 -7.42
C ALA A 44 3.31 5.94 -8.03
N ASP A 45 2.45 6.63 -7.28
CA ASP A 45 1.15 7.09 -7.75
C ASP A 45 0.26 5.93 -8.23
N VAL A 46 0.29 4.84 -7.48
CA VAL A 46 -0.53 3.66 -7.81
C VAL A 46 -1.69 3.48 -6.85
N LEU A 47 -1.83 4.36 -5.86
CA LEU A 47 -2.85 4.21 -4.83
C LEU A 47 -4.15 4.89 -5.20
N GLY A 48 -5.25 4.23 -4.80
CA GLY A 48 -6.57 4.83 -4.83
C GLY A 48 -7.23 4.62 -3.49
N ARG A 49 -8.44 5.08 -3.33
CA ARG A 49 -9.24 4.90 -2.13
C ARG A 49 -10.64 4.47 -2.54
N ASP A 50 -11.22 3.55 -1.77
CA ASP A 50 -12.59 3.14 -2.04
C ASP A 50 -13.57 3.97 -1.21
N ASP A 51 -14.86 3.64 -1.29
CA ASP A 51 -15.90 4.39 -0.59
C ASP A 51 -15.78 4.28 0.92
N GLU A 52 -15.09 3.25 1.41
CA GLU A 52 -14.90 3.02 2.82
C GLU A 52 -13.63 3.68 3.35
N GLY A 53 -12.88 4.35 2.47
CA GLY A 53 -11.63 4.97 2.86
C GLY A 53 -10.44 4.02 2.88
N ARG A 54 -10.61 2.81 2.38
CA ARG A 54 -9.51 1.85 2.31
C ARG A 54 -8.63 2.16 1.11
N TYR A 55 -7.33 1.93 1.28
CA TYR A 55 -6.41 2.07 0.17
C TYR A 55 -6.49 0.85 -0.74
N LEU A 56 -6.29 1.07 -2.01
CA LEU A 56 -6.21 0.01 -3.00
C LEU A 56 -5.20 0.41 -4.06
N VAL A 57 -4.78 -0.56 -4.86
CA VAL A 57 -3.87 -0.28 -5.96
C VAL A 57 -4.70 -0.14 -7.23
N ARG A 58 -4.52 1.00 -7.89
CA ARG A 58 -5.13 1.23 -9.20
C ARG A 58 -4.26 0.55 -10.24
N THR A 59 -4.87 -0.18 -11.13
CA THR A 59 -4.13 -0.81 -12.20
C THR A 59 -4.31 0.00 -13.48
N ALA A 60 -3.29 0.02 -14.29
CA ALA A 60 -3.36 0.75 -15.56
C ALA A 60 -4.46 0.20 -16.45
N ALA A 61 -4.66 -1.10 -16.40
CA ALA A 61 -5.69 -1.73 -17.21
C ALA A 61 -7.09 -1.27 -16.84
N ALA A 62 -7.27 -0.91 -15.59
CA ALA A 62 -8.59 -0.50 -15.11
C ALA A 62 -8.96 0.89 -15.57
N THR A 63 -8.01 1.64 -16.07
CA THR A 63 -8.27 3.01 -16.42
C THR A 63 -8.68 3.19 -17.88
N ARG A 64 -8.72 2.25 -18.46
CA ARG A 64 -9.02 2.43 -19.71
C ARG A 64 -10.01 2.12 -20.14
#